data_27eaa4ce85ad684f2dedae2322b53f50
#
_entry.id   27eaa4ce85ad684f2dedae2322b53f50
#
_cell.length_a   1.000
_cell.length_b   1.000
_cell.length_c   1.000
_cell.angle_alpha   90.00
_cell.angle_beta   90.00
_cell.angle_gamma   90.00
#
_symmetry.space_group_name_H-M   'P 1'
#
loop_
_entity.id
_entity.type
_entity.pdbx_description
1 polymer ?
#
loop_
_entity_poly.entity_id
_entity_poly.type
_entity_poly.pdbx_seq_one_letter_code
_entity_poly.pdbx_strand_id
1 'polypeptide(L)'
;MTSPPTVPRKVSVVVPVYNEEANLPRLLPRLVPVLEGLGRPWEVVFVDDGSRDRSLELLKAAAAEHPGRVKAVELLRNAGQHMAIMAAFGQTDGEYVITLDADLQNPPEEIPKLVGKMDEGFDVVGTIRSKRKDSLFRKAASRIVNRTTGLLTGMRLNDYGCMLRGYHRDVVDVMTASDEVSTFIPALAQLYARRSV
;
A
#
# COMPACT_ATOMS: atom_id res chain seq x y z
N MET A 1 6.37 2.74 29.74
CA MET A 1 7.25 3.37 28.74
C MET A 1 8.13 2.29 28.18
N THR A 2 7.76 1.70 27.04
CA THR A 2 8.59 0.70 26.36
C THR A 2 9.64 1.43 25.56
N SER A 3 10.91 1.18 25.85
CA SER A 3 12.04 1.68 25.05
C SER A 3 11.82 1.30 23.58
N PRO A 4 12.18 2.17 22.62
CA PRO A 4 12.08 1.84 21.21
C PRO A 4 12.91 0.59 20.91
N PRO A 5 12.46 -0.28 20.00
CA PRO A 5 13.21 -1.49 19.66
C PRO A 5 14.59 -1.11 19.13
N THR A 6 15.60 -1.80 19.62
CA THR A 6 17.02 -1.60 19.26
C THR A 6 17.36 -1.99 17.81
N VAL A 7 16.44 -2.66 17.10
CA VAL A 7 16.61 -3.06 15.70
C VAL A 7 15.60 -2.30 14.83
N PRO A 8 16.05 -1.63 13.76
CA PRO A 8 15.15 -0.93 12.84
C PRO A 8 14.16 -1.92 12.19
N ARG A 9 12.86 -1.63 12.29
CA ARG A 9 11.80 -2.45 11.71
C ARG A 9 11.87 -2.44 10.19
N LYS A 10 11.81 -3.62 9.57
CA LYS A 10 11.79 -3.77 8.11
C LYS A 10 10.51 -3.21 7.51
N VAL A 11 10.66 -2.53 6.36
CA VAL A 11 9.55 -1.98 5.58
C VAL A 11 9.35 -2.80 4.31
N SER A 12 8.14 -3.31 4.10
CA SER A 12 7.71 -3.92 2.84
C SER A 12 6.79 -2.95 2.10
N VAL A 13 7.11 -2.63 0.84
CA VAL A 13 6.22 -1.85 -0.03
C VAL A 13 5.54 -2.78 -1.02
N VAL A 14 4.22 -2.72 -1.08
CA VAL A 14 3.38 -3.51 -1.98
C VAL A 14 2.86 -2.62 -3.09
N VAL A 15 3.09 -3.02 -4.33
CA VAL A 15 2.70 -2.27 -5.52
C VAL A 15 1.93 -3.19 -6.47
N PRO A 16 0.58 -3.11 -6.54
CA PRO A 16 -0.20 -3.78 -7.56
C PRO A 16 0.03 -3.10 -8.91
N VAL A 17 0.19 -3.89 -9.96
CA VAL A 17 0.51 -3.43 -11.32
C VAL A 17 -0.44 -4.05 -12.32
N TYR A 18 -1.06 -3.23 -13.16
CA TYR A 18 -1.85 -3.68 -14.30
C TYR A 18 -1.75 -2.70 -15.47
N ASN A 19 -0.99 -3.06 -16.51
CA ASN A 19 -0.73 -2.22 -17.69
C ASN A 19 -0.11 -0.85 -17.34
N GLU A 20 1.01 -0.87 -16.64
CA GLU A 20 1.72 0.32 -16.12
C GLU A 20 3.12 0.50 -16.76
N GLU A 21 3.35 -0.02 -17.99
CA GLU A 21 4.65 0.07 -18.66
C GLU A 21 5.18 1.50 -18.80
N ALA A 22 4.28 2.49 -18.89
CA ALA A 22 4.64 3.91 -19.00
C ALA A 22 5.06 4.52 -17.64
N ASN A 23 4.57 3.99 -16.53
CA ASN A 23 4.79 4.54 -15.20
C ASN A 23 5.93 3.86 -14.44
N LEU A 24 6.12 2.55 -14.63
CA LEU A 24 7.17 1.79 -13.94
C LEU A 24 8.59 2.36 -14.11
N PRO A 25 9.03 2.79 -15.33
CA PRO A 25 10.35 3.41 -15.51
C PRO A 25 10.52 4.73 -14.76
N ARG A 26 9.41 5.36 -14.34
CA ARG A 26 9.41 6.60 -13.56
C ARG A 26 9.25 6.36 -12.07
N LEU A 27 8.57 5.26 -11.68
CA LEU A 27 8.35 4.91 -10.29
C LEU A 27 9.62 4.35 -9.64
N LEU A 28 10.25 3.37 -10.25
CA LEU A 28 11.41 2.67 -9.69
C LEU A 28 12.57 3.60 -9.29
N PRO A 29 13.02 4.55 -10.15
CA PRO A 29 14.11 5.47 -9.80
C PRO A 29 13.75 6.45 -8.67
N ARG A 30 12.47 6.60 -8.34
CA ARG A 30 12.02 7.44 -7.22
C ARG A 30 11.85 6.62 -5.95
N LEU A 31 11.30 5.41 -6.06
CA LEU A 31 10.96 4.56 -4.93
C LEU A 31 12.22 4.03 -4.23
N VAL A 32 13.17 3.50 -4.99
CA VAL A 32 14.39 2.88 -4.41
C VAL A 32 15.19 3.86 -3.55
N PRO A 33 15.53 5.09 -4.01
CA PRO A 33 16.26 6.03 -3.15
C PRO A 33 15.49 6.45 -1.89
N VAL A 34 14.17 6.55 -1.96
CA VAL A 34 13.33 6.84 -0.79
C VAL A 34 13.46 5.74 0.25
N LEU A 35 13.40 4.47 -0.18
CA LEU A 35 13.52 3.33 0.72
C LEU A 35 14.93 3.20 1.31
N GLU A 36 15.96 3.44 0.51
CA GLU A 36 17.36 3.48 0.99
C GLU A 36 17.56 4.58 2.05
N GLY A 37 16.92 5.74 1.83
CA GLY A 37 16.98 6.88 2.76
C GLY A 37 16.28 6.63 4.10
N LEU A 38 15.48 5.56 4.25
CA LEU A 38 14.85 5.21 5.54
C LEU A 38 15.87 4.70 6.59
N GLY A 39 17.08 4.29 6.18
CA GLY A 39 18.10 3.77 7.09
C GLY A 39 17.71 2.46 7.80
N ARG A 40 16.82 1.67 7.20
CA ARG A 40 16.33 0.39 7.73
C ARG A 40 16.17 -0.66 6.62
N PRO A 41 16.09 -1.95 6.95
CA PRO A 41 15.83 -2.99 5.95
C PRO A 41 14.52 -2.72 5.20
N TRP A 42 14.53 -2.96 3.90
CA TRP A 42 13.35 -2.77 3.07
C TRP A 42 13.26 -3.82 1.96
N GLU A 43 12.05 -4.00 1.46
CA GLU A 43 11.75 -4.75 0.24
C GLU A 43 10.59 -4.10 -0.51
N VAL A 44 10.48 -4.42 -1.80
CA VAL A 44 9.33 -4.08 -2.64
C VAL A 44 8.78 -5.37 -3.24
N VAL A 45 7.47 -5.57 -3.12
CA VAL A 45 6.74 -6.67 -3.75
C VAL A 45 5.81 -6.08 -4.81
N PHE A 46 6.19 -6.17 -6.07
CA PHE A 46 5.33 -5.87 -7.19
C PHE A 46 4.47 -7.09 -7.51
N VAL A 47 3.17 -6.87 -7.73
CA VAL A 47 2.27 -7.93 -8.19
C VAL A 47 1.68 -7.52 -9.52
N ASP A 48 2.07 -8.23 -10.57
CA ASP A 48 1.47 -8.10 -11.89
C ASP A 48 0.10 -8.79 -11.92
N ASP A 49 -0.95 -8.02 -12.07
CA ASP A 49 -2.33 -8.49 -12.11
C ASP A 49 -2.75 -8.89 -13.53
N GLY A 50 -1.91 -9.66 -14.21
CA GLY A 50 -2.16 -10.16 -15.56
C GLY A 50 -2.09 -9.08 -16.64
N SER A 51 -1.06 -8.23 -16.60
CA SER A 51 -0.81 -7.19 -17.61
C SER A 51 -0.66 -7.76 -19.01
N ARG A 52 -1.02 -6.95 -20.01
CA ARG A 52 -0.94 -7.30 -21.43
C ARG A 52 0.12 -6.48 -22.18
N ASP A 53 0.73 -5.54 -21.49
CA ASP A 53 1.83 -4.70 -21.96
C ASP A 53 3.18 -5.21 -21.41
N ARG A 54 4.21 -4.40 -21.47
CA ARG A 54 5.56 -4.77 -21.01
C ARG A 54 5.77 -4.64 -19.50
N SER A 55 4.70 -4.44 -18.72
CA SER A 55 4.81 -4.26 -17.25
C SER A 55 5.55 -5.42 -16.58
N LEU A 56 5.14 -6.66 -16.85
CA LEU A 56 5.76 -7.85 -16.26
C LEU A 56 7.26 -7.96 -16.61
N GLU A 57 7.63 -7.66 -17.85
CA GLU A 57 9.03 -7.66 -18.31
C GLU A 57 9.87 -6.66 -17.48
N LEU A 58 9.34 -5.44 -17.30
CA LEU A 58 9.99 -4.40 -16.51
C LEU A 58 10.12 -4.79 -15.04
N LEU A 59 9.12 -5.44 -14.45
CA LEU A 59 9.17 -5.92 -13.06
C LEU A 59 10.22 -7.01 -12.88
N LYS A 60 10.30 -7.96 -13.81
CA LYS A 60 11.34 -9.02 -13.80
C LYS A 60 12.75 -8.42 -13.92
N ALA A 61 12.93 -7.40 -14.75
CA ALA A 61 14.20 -6.68 -14.86
C ALA A 61 14.55 -5.98 -13.54
N ALA A 62 13.61 -5.25 -12.93
CA ALA A 62 13.81 -4.59 -11.64
C ALA A 62 14.16 -5.58 -10.51
N ALA A 63 13.54 -6.75 -10.49
CA ALA A 63 13.87 -7.80 -9.51
C ALA A 63 15.28 -8.36 -9.71
N ALA A 64 15.75 -8.45 -10.96
CA ALA A 64 17.12 -8.88 -11.28
C ALA A 64 18.18 -7.81 -10.90
N GLU A 65 17.82 -6.51 -11.02
CA GLU A 65 18.69 -5.39 -10.62
C GLU A 65 18.83 -5.25 -9.10
N HIS A 66 17.79 -5.67 -8.33
CA HIS A 66 17.76 -5.54 -6.88
C HIS A 66 17.47 -6.89 -6.18
N PRO A 67 18.38 -7.90 -6.32
CA PRO A 67 18.14 -9.23 -5.80
C PRO A 67 17.95 -9.23 -4.28
N GLY A 68 16.90 -9.96 -3.83
CA GLY A 68 16.53 -10.05 -2.42
C GLY A 68 15.81 -8.84 -1.85
N ARG A 69 15.69 -7.74 -2.60
CA ARG A 69 14.98 -6.52 -2.20
C ARG A 69 13.74 -6.24 -3.04
N VAL A 70 13.77 -6.57 -4.32
CA VAL A 70 12.62 -6.41 -5.22
C VAL A 70 12.14 -7.79 -5.64
N LYS A 71 10.84 -8.03 -5.46
CA LYS A 71 10.16 -9.26 -5.88
C LYS A 71 9.11 -8.90 -6.95
N ALA A 72 9.03 -9.72 -7.98
CA ALA A 72 7.97 -9.65 -8.99
C ALA A 72 7.12 -10.92 -8.89
N VAL A 73 5.85 -10.74 -8.54
CA VAL A 73 4.84 -11.80 -8.44
C VAL A 73 3.91 -11.66 -9.62
N GLU A 74 3.66 -12.75 -10.36
CA GLU A 74 2.79 -12.78 -11.51
C GLU A 74 1.49 -13.52 -11.17
N LEU A 75 0.34 -12.89 -11.36
CA LEU A 75 -0.96 -13.55 -11.28
C LEU A 75 -1.33 -14.14 -12.64
N LEU A 76 -1.92 -15.33 -12.64
CA LEU A 76 -2.32 -16.05 -13.86
C LEU A 76 -3.31 -15.27 -14.73
N ARG A 77 -4.07 -14.35 -14.14
CA ARG A 77 -5.09 -13.51 -14.80
C ARG A 77 -5.37 -12.28 -13.98
N ASN A 78 -5.97 -11.27 -14.59
CA ASN A 78 -6.48 -10.11 -13.85
C ASN A 78 -7.53 -10.58 -12.84
N ALA A 79 -7.22 -10.38 -11.57
CA ALA A 79 -8.07 -10.70 -10.43
C ALA A 79 -8.56 -9.42 -9.70
N GLY A 80 -8.07 -8.27 -10.12
CA GLY A 80 -8.36 -6.96 -9.55
C GLY A 80 -7.37 -6.53 -8.46
N GLN A 81 -7.23 -5.22 -8.30
CA GLN A 81 -6.25 -4.59 -7.42
C GLN A 81 -6.27 -5.14 -5.98
N HIS A 82 -7.46 -5.40 -5.44
CA HIS A 82 -7.60 -5.97 -4.11
C HIS A 82 -6.91 -7.34 -3.98
N MET A 83 -7.18 -8.25 -4.91
CA MET A 83 -6.59 -9.58 -4.89
C MET A 83 -5.07 -9.53 -5.11
N ALA A 84 -4.60 -8.62 -5.96
CA ALA A 84 -3.18 -8.38 -6.15
C ALA A 84 -2.49 -7.93 -4.85
N ILE A 85 -3.11 -7.01 -4.10
CA ILE A 85 -2.60 -6.57 -2.80
C ILE A 85 -2.60 -7.71 -1.77
N MET A 86 -3.68 -8.50 -1.69
CA MET A 86 -3.74 -9.64 -0.77
C MET A 86 -2.68 -10.71 -1.11
N ALA A 87 -2.47 -10.99 -2.39
CA ALA A 87 -1.39 -11.88 -2.83
C ALA A 87 0.00 -11.34 -2.44
N ALA A 88 0.19 -10.01 -2.55
CA ALA A 88 1.43 -9.37 -2.14
C ALA A 88 1.66 -9.45 -0.63
N PHE A 89 0.64 -9.26 0.19
CA PHE A 89 0.73 -9.36 1.65
C PHE A 89 1.32 -10.71 2.08
N GLY A 90 0.91 -11.80 1.45
CA GLY A 90 1.47 -13.13 1.70
C GLY A 90 2.94 -13.31 1.29
N GLN A 91 3.50 -12.39 0.52
CA GLN A 91 4.90 -12.42 0.05
C GLN A 91 5.81 -11.43 0.80
N THR A 92 5.25 -10.64 1.73
CA THR A 92 5.97 -9.65 2.54
C THR A 92 6.38 -10.24 3.89
N ASP A 93 7.53 -9.81 4.41
CA ASP A 93 8.04 -10.19 5.74
C ASP A 93 8.40 -9.00 6.63
N GLY A 94 8.20 -7.75 6.17
CA GLY A 94 8.43 -6.55 6.95
C GLY A 94 7.41 -6.35 8.07
N GLU A 95 7.83 -5.73 9.18
CA GLU A 95 6.92 -5.34 10.27
C GLU A 95 5.98 -4.20 9.86
N TYR A 96 6.43 -3.35 8.95
CA TYR A 96 5.62 -2.30 8.34
C TYR A 96 5.35 -2.65 6.89
N VAL A 97 4.09 -2.70 6.52
CA VAL A 97 3.66 -2.98 5.14
C VAL A 97 2.97 -1.74 4.59
N ILE A 98 3.47 -1.23 3.46
CA ILE A 98 2.96 -0.01 2.83
C ILE A 98 2.42 -0.37 1.46
N THR A 99 1.18 -0.01 1.17
CA THR A 99 0.61 -0.11 -0.18
C THR A 99 0.85 1.18 -0.95
N LEU A 100 1.19 1.08 -2.23
CA LEU A 100 1.46 2.21 -3.13
C LEU A 100 0.94 1.88 -4.53
N ASP A 101 0.24 2.83 -5.18
CA ASP A 101 -0.15 2.70 -6.58
C ASP A 101 1.03 2.94 -7.53
N ALA A 102 1.05 2.21 -8.67
CA ALA A 102 2.08 2.39 -9.69
C ALA A 102 1.92 3.66 -10.54
N ASP A 103 0.75 4.31 -10.51
CA ASP A 103 0.35 5.43 -11.37
C ASP A 103 0.95 6.80 -11.00
N LEU A 104 1.79 6.86 -9.95
CA LEU A 104 2.45 8.06 -9.44
C LEU A 104 1.49 9.17 -8.94
N GLN A 105 0.21 8.90 -8.75
CA GLN A 105 -0.70 9.86 -8.12
C GLN A 105 -0.34 10.09 -6.64
N ASN A 106 0.19 9.07 -6.00
CA ASN A 106 0.75 9.14 -4.67
C ASN A 106 2.28 9.08 -4.76
N PRO A 107 3.00 10.14 -4.38
CA PRO A 107 4.45 10.16 -4.50
C PRO A 107 5.10 9.23 -3.46
N PRO A 108 6.08 8.37 -3.84
CA PRO A 108 6.79 7.51 -2.90
C PRO A 108 7.52 8.28 -1.80
N GLU A 109 7.81 9.56 -2.03
CA GLU A 109 8.44 10.47 -1.08
C GLU A 109 7.60 10.73 0.19
N GLU A 110 6.33 10.33 0.19
CA GLU A 110 5.47 10.37 1.40
C GLU A 110 5.68 9.15 2.32
N ILE A 111 6.32 8.07 1.86
CA ILE A 111 6.58 6.85 2.65
C ILE A 111 7.26 7.15 3.98
N PRO A 112 8.30 8.00 4.07
CA PRO A 112 8.94 8.30 5.35
C PRO A 112 8.00 8.87 6.40
N LYS A 113 6.97 9.64 5.98
CA LYS A 113 5.98 10.19 6.91
C LYS A 113 5.07 9.11 7.50
N LEU A 114 4.67 8.12 6.67
CA LEU A 114 3.90 6.98 7.15
C LEU A 114 4.70 6.16 8.15
N VAL A 115 5.96 5.86 7.78
CA VAL A 115 6.88 5.11 8.65
C VAL A 115 7.07 5.83 9.98
N GLY A 116 7.25 7.17 9.97
CA GLY A 116 7.34 7.96 11.19
C GLY A 116 6.10 7.85 12.08
N LYS A 117 4.90 7.84 11.49
CA LYS A 117 3.64 7.62 12.24
C LYS A 117 3.54 6.21 12.81
N MET A 118 3.98 5.22 12.05
CA MET A 118 4.02 3.83 12.54
C MET A 118 5.03 3.68 13.70
N ASP A 119 6.15 4.38 13.65
CA ASP A 119 7.11 4.44 14.76
C ASP A 119 6.51 5.09 16.03
N GLU A 120 5.51 5.98 15.89
CA GLU A 120 4.71 6.51 17.01
C GLU A 120 3.71 5.49 17.59
N GLY A 121 3.62 4.28 17.01
CA GLY A 121 2.77 3.19 17.48
C GLY A 121 1.36 3.19 16.88
N PHE A 122 1.17 3.74 15.68
CA PHE A 122 -0.07 3.55 14.92
C PHE A 122 0.00 2.24 14.13
N ASP A 123 -1.07 1.44 14.20
CA ASP A 123 -1.17 0.16 13.49
C ASP A 123 -1.60 0.34 12.04
N VAL A 124 -2.39 1.38 11.76
CA VAL A 124 -2.85 1.76 10.43
C VAL A 124 -2.69 3.26 10.23
N VAL A 125 -2.00 3.65 9.16
CA VAL A 125 -1.76 5.04 8.78
C VAL A 125 -2.28 5.28 7.37
N GLY A 126 -3.23 6.19 7.23
CA GLY A 126 -3.77 6.60 5.93
C GLY A 126 -3.18 7.94 5.47
N THR A 127 -3.14 8.16 4.16
CA THR A 127 -2.83 9.48 3.61
C THR A 127 -4.09 10.13 3.04
N ILE A 128 -4.15 11.47 3.13
CA ILE A 128 -5.22 12.27 2.52
C ILE A 128 -4.64 12.98 1.30
N ARG A 129 -5.24 12.80 0.14
CA ARG A 129 -4.81 13.52 -1.08
C ARG A 129 -5.02 15.02 -0.92
N SER A 130 -3.92 15.79 -0.83
CA SER A 130 -3.96 17.25 -0.59
C SER A 130 -4.45 18.07 -1.80
N LYS A 131 -4.45 17.51 -3.03
CA LYS A 131 -4.86 18.19 -4.25
C LYS A 131 -5.80 17.33 -5.11
N ARG A 132 -7.06 17.20 -4.69
CA ARG A 132 -8.10 16.70 -5.60
C ARG A 132 -8.48 17.78 -6.62
N LYS A 133 -8.08 17.58 -7.88
CA LYS A 133 -8.66 18.28 -9.03
C LYS A 133 -10.01 17.67 -9.46
N ASP A 134 -10.79 17.20 -8.50
CA ASP A 134 -12.10 16.62 -8.79
C ASP A 134 -13.14 17.69 -9.07
N SER A 135 -14.01 17.44 -10.06
CA SER A 135 -15.17 18.28 -10.33
C SER A 135 -16.06 18.37 -9.07
N LEU A 136 -16.79 19.48 -8.90
CA LEU A 136 -17.70 19.71 -7.77
C LEU A 136 -18.71 18.57 -7.59
N PHE A 137 -19.14 17.96 -8.69
CA PHE A 137 -20.07 16.82 -8.69
C PHE A 137 -19.47 15.56 -8.05
N ARG A 138 -18.22 15.24 -8.36
CA ARG A 138 -17.50 14.09 -7.75
C ARG A 138 -17.25 14.31 -6.25
N LYS A 139 -16.94 15.55 -5.86
CA LYS A 139 -16.78 15.90 -4.43
C LYS A 139 -18.09 15.73 -3.65
N ALA A 140 -19.23 16.08 -4.23
CA ALA A 140 -20.53 15.90 -3.61
C ALA A 140 -20.92 14.42 -3.49
N ALA A 141 -20.75 13.63 -4.56
CA ALA A 141 -21.03 12.20 -4.55
C ALA A 141 -20.13 11.44 -3.53
N SER A 142 -18.82 11.73 -3.51
CA SER A 142 -17.89 11.14 -2.54
C SER A 142 -18.28 11.49 -1.10
N ARG A 143 -18.75 12.73 -0.84
CA ARG A 143 -19.16 13.16 0.51
C ARG A 143 -20.41 12.42 0.99
N ILE A 144 -21.35 12.16 0.09
CA ILE A 144 -22.57 11.39 0.40
C ILE A 144 -22.20 9.94 0.72
N VAL A 145 -21.38 9.29 -0.13
CA VAL A 145 -20.91 7.91 0.09
C VAL A 145 -20.16 7.81 1.40
N ASN A 146 -19.20 8.70 1.68
CA ASN A 146 -18.43 8.69 2.93
C ASN A 146 -19.33 8.90 4.16
N ARG A 147 -20.37 9.74 4.05
CA ARG A 147 -21.31 9.98 5.17
C ARG A 147 -22.23 8.80 5.42
N THR A 148 -22.73 8.14 4.37
CA THR A 148 -23.57 6.94 4.51
C THR A 148 -22.77 5.75 5.01
N THR A 149 -21.55 5.54 4.50
CA THR A 149 -20.65 4.49 5.00
C THR A 149 -20.24 4.74 6.45
N GLY A 150 -19.93 6.00 6.81
CA GLY A 150 -19.61 6.37 8.19
C GLY A 150 -20.76 6.17 9.17
N LEU A 151 -22.02 6.38 8.74
CA LEU A 151 -23.22 6.13 9.54
C LEU A 151 -23.50 4.63 9.72
N LEU A 152 -23.22 3.81 8.70
CA LEU A 152 -23.46 2.37 8.72
C LEU A 152 -22.35 1.59 9.44
N THR A 153 -21.12 2.05 9.37
CA THR A 153 -19.95 1.34 9.91
C THR A 153 -19.35 1.96 11.17
N GLY A 154 -19.80 3.15 11.56
CA GLY A 154 -19.22 3.92 12.67
C GLY A 154 -17.82 4.49 12.36
N MET A 155 -17.30 4.29 11.16
CA MET A 155 -15.94 4.64 10.77
C MET A 155 -15.88 5.97 10.02
N ARG A 156 -15.09 6.93 10.52
CA ARG A 156 -14.80 8.20 9.83
C ARG A 156 -13.50 8.07 9.03
N LEU A 157 -13.59 7.58 7.79
CA LEU A 157 -12.47 7.61 6.85
C LEU A 157 -12.62 8.81 5.91
N ASN A 158 -11.63 9.71 5.92
CA ASN A 158 -11.69 10.95 5.15
C ASN A 158 -11.37 10.78 3.66
N ASP A 159 -10.65 9.71 3.26
CA ASP A 159 -10.37 9.38 1.86
C ASP A 159 -10.21 7.86 1.66
N TYR A 160 -11.28 7.22 1.20
CA TYR A 160 -11.28 5.79 0.88
C TYR A 160 -10.48 5.45 -0.39
N GLY A 161 -10.22 6.43 -1.25
CA GLY A 161 -9.60 6.22 -2.56
C GLY A 161 -8.08 6.39 -2.57
N CYS A 162 -7.44 6.69 -1.43
CA CYS A 162 -5.99 6.77 -1.38
C CYS A 162 -5.40 5.41 -1.00
N MET A 163 -4.61 4.85 -1.92
CA MET A 163 -3.98 3.54 -1.72
C MET A 163 -2.63 3.62 -1.02
N LEU A 164 -2.06 4.81 -0.84
CA LEU A 164 -0.85 4.98 -0.05
C LEU A 164 -1.22 4.89 1.44
N ARG A 165 -0.97 3.73 2.03
CA ARG A 165 -1.30 3.39 3.42
C ARG A 165 -0.22 2.54 4.03
N GLY A 166 -0.02 2.71 5.35
CA GLY A 166 0.85 1.86 6.15
C GLY A 166 0.02 0.96 7.07
N TYR A 167 0.47 -0.29 7.22
CA TYR A 167 -0.14 -1.30 8.08
C TYR A 167 0.94 -1.97 8.92
N HIS A 168 0.69 -2.15 10.22
CA HIS A 168 1.52 -3.01 11.05
C HIS A 168 1.31 -4.48 10.66
N ARG A 169 2.34 -5.30 10.79
CA ARG A 169 2.31 -6.74 10.44
C ARG A 169 1.12 -7.46 11.05
N ASP A 170 0.83 -7.24 12.34
CA ASP A 170 -0.28 -7.89 13.03
C ASP A 170 -1.63 -7.66 12.30
N VAL A 171 -1.85 -6.46 11.75
CA VAL A 171 -3.08 -6.14 11.00
C VAL A 171 -3.09 -6.90 9.68
N VAL A 172 -1.96 -6.96 8.98
CA VAL A 172 -1.82 -7.70 7.71
C VAL A 172 -2.06 -9.19 7.94
N ASP A 173 -1.47 -9.76 8.98
CA ASP A 173 -1.61 -11.18 9.29
C ASP A 173 -3.07 -11.57 9.60
N VAL A 174 -3.78 -10.73 10.36
CA VAL A 174 -5.21 -10.96 10.61
C VAL A 174 -6.03 -10.83 9.33
N MET A 175 -5.75 -9.82 8.48
CA MET A 175 -6.44 -9.66 7.19
C MET A 175 -6.22 -10.84 6.25
N THR A 176 -5.00 -11.38 6.21
CA THR A 176 -4.66 -12.51 5.33
C THR A 176 -5.15 -13.85 5.86
N ALA A 177 -5.32 -13.99 7.17
CA ALA A 177 -5.86 -15.19 7.82
C ALA A 177 -7.40 -15.23 7.84
N SER A 178 -8.08 -14.10 7.59
CA SER A 178 -9.53 -14.05 7.60
C SER A 178 -10.11 -14.63 6.30
N ASP A 179 -11.12 -15.50 6.42
CA ASP A 179 -11.92 -16.01 5.29
C ASP A 179 -12.87 -14.93 4.72
N GLU A 180 -12.82 -13.71 5.24
CA GLU A 180 -13.66 -12.62 4.77
C GLU A 180 -13.22 -12.15 3.38
N VAL A 181 -14.04 -12.43 2.39
CA VAL A 181 -13.91 -11.95 1.00
C VAL A 181 -14.30 -10.46 0.91
N SER A 182 -14.00 -9.66 1.92
CA SER A 182 -14.27 -8.23 1.86
C SER A 182 -13.32 -7.58 0.86
N THR A 183 -13.87 -7.03 -0.20
CA THR A 183 -13.12 -6.35 -1.27
C THR A 183 -12.58 -4.97 -0.85
N PHE A 184 -12.69 -4.59 0.43
CA PHE A 184 -12.34 -3.25 0.87
C PHE A 184 -11.29 -3.25 1.99
N ILE A 185 -10.01 -3.44 1.62
CA ILE A 185 -8.86 -3.48 2.53
C ILE A 185 -8.86 -2.34 3.57
N PRO A 186 -9.13 -1.06 3.22
CA PRO A 186 -9.08 0.02 4.21
C PRO A 186 -10.07 -0.13 5.36
N ALA A 187 -11.27 -0.67 5.10
CA ALA A 187 -12.26 -0.89 6.15
C ALA A 187 -11.87 -2.11 7.00
N LEU A 188 -11.43 -3.18 6.35
CA LEU A 188 -10.98 -4.39 7.03
C LEU A 188 -9.81 -4.09 7.98
N ALA A 189 -8.82 -3.34 7.50
CA ALA A 189 -7.67 -2.94 8.31
C ALA A 189 -8.07 -2.11 9.54
N GLN A 190 -9.07 -1.23 9.41
CA GLN A 190 -9.55 -0.42 10.54
C GLN A 190 -10.30 -1.24 11.59
N LEU A 191 -10.98 -2.32 11.19
CA LEU A 191 -11.63 -3.23 12.15
C LEU A 191 -10.62 -3.92 13.07
N TYR A 192 -9.42 -4.18 12.57
CA TYR A 192 -8.37 -4.89 13.30
C TYR A 192 -7.32 -3.96 13.93
N ALA A 193 -7.29 -2.68 13.56
CA ALA A 193 -6.37 -1.71 14.15
C ALA A 193 -6.75 -1.36 15.59
N ARG A 194 -5.79 -1.34 16.49
CA ARG A 194 -5.93 -0.79 17.85
C ARG A 194 -5.83 0.73 17.81
N ARG A 195 -4.99 1.26 16.91
CA ARG A 195 -4.73 2.69 16.77
C ARG A 195 -4.50 3.08 15.31
N SER A 196 -5.40 3.88 14.74
CA SER A 196 -5.32 4.35 13.34
C SER A 196 -5.33 5.87 13.22
N VAL A 197 -4.71 6.42 12.16
CA VAL A 197 -4.67 7.85 11.82
C VAL A 197 -4.66 8.05 10.30
#